data_59ceeb723ad818465d836ba7be890485
#
_entry.id   59ceeb723ad818465d836ba7be890485
#
_cell.length_a   1.000
_cell.length_b   1.000
_cell.length_c   1.000
_cell.angle_alpha   90.00
_cell.angle_beta   90.00
_cell.angle_gamma   90.00
#
_symmetry.space_group_name_H-M   'P 1'
#
loop_
_entity.id
_entity.type
_entity.pdbx_description
1 polymer ?
#
loop_
_entity_poly.entity_id
_entity_poly.type
_entity_poly.pdbx_seq_one_letter_code
_entity_poly.pdbx_strand_id
1 'polypeptide(L)'
;MRKKYPSAKIRIYGHDIDLLSVSNAPLMTLSDEASNSWYQPYTVRTVSGEYAFNKDIKDSIMFEYHDCVNTNNLPPIDIVFARDLLAFLPDASRNTLLSEFSEKTKGNGVIIVGDNENIQIPGWNKVNAPENISVYK
;
A
#
# COMPACT_ATOMS: atom_id res chain seq x y z
N MET A 1 -9.91 8.67 -5.01
CA MET A 1 -11.06 7.80 -4.67
C MET A 1 -12.18 8.58 -4.00
N ARG A 2 -12.01 9.24 -2.85
CA ARG A 2 -13.08 10.00 -2.15
C ARG A 2 -13.79 11.07 -3.00
N LYS A 3 -13.11 11.77 -3.90
CA LYS A 3 -13.76 12.74 -4.82
C LYS A 3 -14.80 12.07 -5.74
N LYS A 4 -14.52 10.84 -6.19
CA LYS A 4 -15.40 10.10 -7.10
C LYS A 4 -16.47 9.29 -6.35
N TYR A 5 -16.15 8.85 -5.14
CA TYR A 5 -17.00 8.02 -4.30
C TYR A 5 -17.02 8.57 -2.86
N PRO A 6 -17.78 9.65 -2.58
CA PRO A 6 -17.73 10.33 -1.28
C PRO A 6 -18.18 9.47 -0.10
N SER A 7 -19.06 8.50 -0.35
CA SER A 7 -19.58 7.57 0.65
C SER A 7 -18.73 6.35 0.88
N ALA A 8 -17.66 6.15 0.09
CA ALA A 8 -16.79 4.99 0.25
C ALA A 8 -16.03 5.06 1.57
N LYS A 9 -16.14 4.00 2.37
CA LYS A 9 -15.30 3.80 3.55
C LYS A 9 -13.96 3.22 3.07
N ILE A 10 -12.90 4.01 3.22
CA ILE A 10 -11.54 3.61 2.86
C ILE A 10 -10.80 3.25 4.14
N ARG A 11 -10.15 2.09 4.14
CA ARG A 11 -9.21 1.67 5.17
C ARG A 11 -7.92 1.22 4.48
N ILE A 12 -6.80 1.70 4.95
CA ILE A 12 -5.48 1.40 4.40
C ILE A 12 -4.66 0.75 5.51
N TYR A 13 -4.00 -0.36 5.19
CA TYR A 13 -3.05 -1.00 6.07
C TYR A 13 -1.65 -0.77 5.50
N GLY A 14 -0.81 -0.11 6.25
CA GLY A 14 0.61 0.10 5.94
C GLY A 14 1.44 -0.87 6.77
N HIS A 15 2.09 -1.81 6.12
CA HIS A 15 2.89 -2.84 6.78
C HIS A 15 4.38 -2.60 6.54
N ASP A 16 5.19 -2.79 7.55
CA ASP A 16 6.64 -2.76 7.46
C ASP A 16 7.25 -3.72 8.49
N ILE A 17 8.42 -4.26 8.18
CA ILE A 17 9.20 -5.10 9.10
C ILE A 17 10.06 -4.25 10.05
N ASP A 18 10.29 -2.99 9.72
CA ASP A 18 11.04 -2.07 10.57
C ASP A 18 10.11 -1.41 11.59
N LEU A 19 10.27 -1.79 12.86
CA LEU A 19 9.51 -1.23 13.98
C LEU A 19 9.66 0.29 14.11
N LEU A 20 10.81 0.85 13.76
CA LEU A 20 11.03 2.29 13.83
C LEU A 20 10.22 3.03 12.76
N SER A 21 10.19 2.49 11.56
CA SER A 21 9.34 2.97 10.47
C SER A 21 7.87 2.93 10.87
N VAL A 22 7.39 1.81 11.40
CA VAL A 22 6.00 1.65 11.87
C VAL A 22 5.66 2.66 12.97
N SER A 23 6.57 2.87 13.94
CA SER A 23 6.36 3.81 15.06
C SER A 23 6.30 5.26 14.60
N ASN A 24 7.08 5.63 13.58
CA ASN A 24 7.14 7.00 13.06
C ASN A 24 6.06 7.29 12.00
N ALA A 25 5.59 6.28 11.30
CA ALA A 25 4.63 6.41 10.21
C ALA A 25 3.36 7.21 10.57
N PRO A 26 2.76 7.10 11.79
CA PRO A 26 1.59 7.89 12.16
C PRO A 26 1.83 9.41 12.20
N LEU A 27 3.07 9.86 12.32
CA LEU A 27 3.41 11.29 12.25
C LEU A 27 3.09 11.83 10.86
N MET A 28 3.36 11.05 9.82
CA MET A 28 3.09 11.38 8.41
C MET A 28 3.58 12.77 8.03
N THR A 29 4.75 13.15 8.54
CA THR A 29 5.43 14.39 8.16
C THR A 29 6.00 14.26 6.75
N LEU A 30 5.94 15.33 6.01
CA LEU A 30 6.34 15.43 4.63
C LEU A 30 7.42 16.50 4.49
N SER A 31 8.33 16.31 3.55
CA SER A 31 9.33 17.30 3.20
C SER A 31 8.70 18.60 2.67
N ASP A 32 9.46 19.69 2.61
CA ASP A 32 9.01 20.97 2.06
C ASP A 32 8.58 20.89 0.58
N GLU A 33 9.03 19.88 -0.15
CA GLU A 33 8.58 19.58 -1.52
C GLU A 33 7.08 19.31 -1.61
N ALA A 34 6.45 18.94 -0.50
CA ALA A 34 5.00 18.76 -0.43
C ALA A 34 4.21 20.00 -0.84
N SER A 35 4.77 21.20 -0.69
CA SER A 35 4.14 22.47 -1.08
C SER A 35 3.82 22.57 -2.58
N ASN A 36 4.56 21.87 -3.43
CA ASN A 36 4.40 21.87 -4.89
C ASN A 36 3.89 20.52 -5.44
N SER A 37 3.50 19.61 -4.56
CA SER A 37 3.05 18.29 -4.96
C SER A 37 1.54 18.24 -5.29
N TRP A 38 1.13 17.23 -6.06
CA TRP A 38 -0.28 16.98 -6.37
C TRP A 38 -1.12 16.66 -5.11
N TYR A 39 -0.49 16.22 -4.02
CA TYR A 39 -1.14 15.89 -2.75
C TYR A 39 -1.21 17.07 -1.77
N GLN A 40 -0.61 18.21 -2.08
CA GLN A 40 -0.64 19.43 -1.26
C GLN A 40 -2.05 19.78 -0.73
N PRO A 41 -3.14 19.68 -1.51
CA PRO A 41 -4.50 19.96 -1.01
C PRO A 41 -4.99 19.03 0.10
N TYR A 42 -4.26 17.95 0.37
CA TYR A 42 -4.57 16.96 1.40
C TYR A 42 -3.65 17.08 2.63
N THR A 43 -2.85 18.13 2.67
CA THR A 43 -1.91 18.37 3.76
C THR A 43 -2.30 19.59 4.58
N VAL A 44 -1.78 19.65 5.79
CA VAL A 44 -1.86 20.80 6.68
C VAL A 44 -0.47 21.16 7.18
N ARG A 45 -0.22 22.43 7.44
CA ARG A 45 1.04 22.86 8.05
C ARG A 45 0.97 22.63 9.55
N THR A 46 1.97 21.98 10.09
CA THR A 46 2.08 21.70 11.53
C THR A 46 2.57 22.96 12.27
N VAL A 47 2.49 22.94 13.58
CA VAL A 47 3.02 24.03 14.44
C VAL A 47 4.54 24.19 14.27
N SER A 48 5.26 23.11 14.01
CA SER A 48 6.70 23.10 13.70
C SER A 48 7.03 23.63 12.30
N GLY A 49 6.02 23.91 11.46
CA GLY A 49 6.19 24.44 10.11
C GLY A 49 6.32 23.37 9.02
N GLU A 50 6.37 22.08 9.39
CA GLU A 50 6.38 20.96 8.46
C GLU A 50 4.99 20.72 7.85
N TYR A 51 4.94 19.96 6.76
CA TYR A 51 3.69 19.47 6.22
C TYR A 51 3.34 18.11 6.79
N ALA A 52 2.06 17.86 7.03
CA ALA A 52 1.54 16.53 7.37
C ALA A 52 0.22 16.29 6.66
N PHE A 53 -0.14 15.05 6.40
CA PHE A 53 -1.48 14.74 5.89
C PHE A 53 -2.57 15.18 6.88
N ASN A 54 -3.70 15.63 6.36
CA ASN A 54 -4.83 16.02 7.18
C ASN A 54 -5.39 14.83 7.99
N LYS A 55 -6.16 15.15 9.03
CA LYS A 55 -6.70 14.16 9.98
C LYS A 55 -7.50 13.05 9.29
N ASP A 56 -8.32 13.38 8.30
CA ASP A 56 -9.18 12.39 7.63
C ASP A 56 -8.39 11.31 6.88
N ILE A 57 -7.22 11.68 6.36
CA ILE A 57 -6.31 10.72 5.72
C ILE A 57 -5.66 9.88 6.82
N LYS A 58 -5.09 10.52 7.83
CA LYS A 58 -4.43 9.82 8.95
C LYS A 58 -5.37 8.78 9.60
N ASP A 59 -6.60 9.15 9.88
CA ASP A 59 -7.60 8.26 10.50
C ASP A 59 -8.02 7.09 9.60
N SER A 60 -7.70 7.13 8.31
CA SER A 60 -7.98 6.05 7.36
C SER A 60 -6.86 5.03 7.23
N ILE A 61 -5.71 5.29 7.85
CA ILE A 61 -4.51 4.44 7.73
C ILE A 61 -4.17 3.83 9.08
N MET A 62 -3.89 2.55 9.09
CA MET A 62 -3.37 1.80 10.22
C MET A 62 -1.98 1.27 9.85
N PHE A 63 -0.98 1.56 10.67
CA PHE A 63 0.38 1.06 10.47
C PHE A 63 0.63 -0.10 11.43
N GLU A 64 1.15 -1.19 10.90
CA GLU A 64 1.37 -2.42 11.65
C GLU A 64 2.75 -3.01 11.32
N TYR A 65 3.43 -3.51 12.34
CA TYR A 65 4.58 -4.38 12.12
C TYR A 65 4.12 -5.65 11.43
N HIS A 66 4.76 -6.00 10.34
CA HIS A 66 4.43 -7.21 9.61
C HIS A 66 5.68 -7.81 8.94
N ASP A 67 6.04 -9.00 9.39
CA ASP A 67 7.06 -9.81 8.74
C ASP A 67 6.40 -10.79 7.76
N CYS A 68 6.32 -10.38 6.51
CA CYS A 68 5.67 -11.15 5.45
C CYS A 68 6.41 -12.46 5.09
N VAL A 69 7.59 -12.71 5.61
CA VAL A 69 8.31 -13.99 5.44
C VAL A 69 7.78 -15.04 6.41
N ASN A 70 7.45 -14.63 7.63
CA ASN A 70 7.13 -15.53 8.72
C ASN A 70 5.65 -15.52 9.13
N THR A 71 4.94 -14.45 8.85
CA THR A 71 3.55 -14.29 9.31
C THR A 71 2.71 -13.64 8.22
N ASN A 72 1.70 -14.34 7.76
CA ASN A 72 0.79 -13.84 6.75
C ASN A 72 -0.66 -14.01 7.24
N ASN A 73 -1.15 -13.04 7.99
CA ASN A 73 -2.54 -12.98 8.41
C ASN A 73 -3.16 -11.66 7.94
N LEU A 74 -3.35 -11.55 6.64
CA LEU A 74 -3.89 -10.35 6.01
C LEU A 74 -5.42 -10.30 6.15
N PRO A 75 -6.00 -9.12 6.34
CA PRO A 75 -7.44 -8.94 6.28
C PRO A 75 -7.95 -9.14 4.84
N PRO A 76 -9.28 -9.28 4.63
CA PRO A 76 -9.85 -9.24 3.28
C PRO A 76 -9.54 -7.91 2.59
N ILE A 77 -9.00 -7.95 1.37
CA ILE A 77 -8.39 -6.82 0.66
C ILE A 77 -9.13 -6.56 -0.65
N ASP A 78 -9.25 -5.31 -1.04
CA ASP A 78 -9.73 -4.92 -2.38
C ASP A 78 -8.56 -4.53 -3.29
N ILE A 79 -7.48 -3.97 -2.73
CA ILE A 79 -6.29 -3.54 -3.47
C ILE A 79 -5.05 -3.86 -2.66
N VAL A 80 -4.10 -4.57 -3.26
CA VAL A 80 -2.76 -4.81 -2.72
C VAL A 80 -1.76 -3.93 -3.44
N PHE A 81 -0.89 -3.27 -2.70
CA PHE A 81 0.31 -2.61 -3.22
C PHE A 81 1.54 -3.33 -2.66
N ALA A 82 2.26 -4.05 -3.50
CA ALA A 82 3.47 -4.80 -3.15
C ALA A 82 4.63 -4.44 -4.09
N ARG A 83 4.90 -3.13 -4.21
CA ARG A 83 5.96 -2.64 -5.08
C ARG A 83 7.33 -2.81 -4.42
N ASP A 84 8.28 -3.30 -5.23
CA ASP A 84 9.68 -3.46 -4.83
C ASP A 84 9.86 -4.31 -3.56
N LEU A 85 8.93 -5.24 -3.33
CA LEU A 85 8.93 -6.18 -2.21
C LEU A 85 9.30 -7.59 -2.64
N LEU A 86 8.67 -8.08 -3.70
CA LEU A 86 8.73 -9.48 -4.10
C LEU A 86 10.13 -9.90 -4.55
N ALA A 87 10.89 -8.97 -5.12
CA ALA A 87 12.26 -9.21 -5.58
C ALA A 87 13.24 -9.51 -4.42
N PHE A 88 12.92 -9.06 -3.21
CA PHE A 88 13.77 -9.27 -2.02
C PHE A 88 13.40 -10.52 -1.23
N LEU A 89 12.30 -11.18 -1.57
CA LEU A 89 11.84 -12.36 -0.85
C LEU A 89 12.43 -13.65 -1.45
N PRO A 90 12.80 -14.62 -0.61
CA PRO A 90 13.06 -15.98 -1.06
C PRO A 90 11.87 -16.57 -1.82
N ASP A 91 12.11 -17.42 -2.81
CA ASP A 91 11.07 -17.96 -3.67
C ASP A 91 9.91 -18.61 -2.90
N ALA A 92 10.21 -19.40 -1.87
CA ALA A 92 9.21 -20.03 -1.04
C ALA A 92 8.30 -19.01 -0.33
N SER A 93 8.91 -17.99 0.29
CA SER A 93 8.17 -16.93 1.00
C SER A 93 7.35 -16.09 0.02
N ARG A 94 7.93 -15.75 -1.14
CA ARG A 94 7.22 -15.04 -2.20
C ARG A 94 5.98 -15.79 -2.66
N ASN A 95 6.09 -17.09 -2.92
CA ASN A 95 4.97 -17.93 -3.36
C ASN A 95 3.89 -18.02 -2.28
N THR A 96 4.27 -18.16 -1.02
CA THR A 96 3.32 -18.15 0.11
C THR A 96 2.57 -16.83 0.19
N LEU A 97 3.28 -15.69 0.12
CA LEU A 97 2.68 -14.36 0.16
C LEU A 97 1.73 -14.12 -1.03
N LEU A 98 2.12 -14.52 -2.24
CA LEU A 98 1.29 -14.39 -3.42
C LEU A 98 0.02 -15.25 -3.34
N SER A 99 0.13 -16.46 -2.77
CA SER A 99 -1.03 -17.31 -2.51
C SER A 99 -2.00 -16.64 -1.54
N GLU A 100 -1.48 -16.02 -0.49
CA GLU A 100 -2.30 -15.30 0.48
C GLU A 100 -2.93 -14.03 -0.13
N PHE A 101 -2.21 -13.27 -0.94
CA PHE A 101 -2.81 -12.16 -1.69
C PHE A 101 -4.00 -12.61 -2.52
N SER A 102 -3.84 -13.73 -3.23
CA SER A 102 -4.92 -14.31 -4.03
C SER A 102 -6.13 -14.73 -3.18
N GLU A 103 -5.88 -15.36 -2.04
CA GLU A 103 -6.94 -15.82 -1.14
C GLU A 103 -7.69 -14.66 -0.48
N LYS A 104 -6.96 -13.63 -0.02
CA LYS A 104 -7.55 -12.50 0.72
C LYS A 104 -8.11 -11.42 -0.19
N THR A 105 -7.72 -11.37 -1.46
CA THR A 105 -8.24 -10.38 -2.40
C THR A 105 -9.63 -10.78 -2.87
N LYS A 106 -10.58 -9.88 -2.66
CA LYS A 106 -11.97 -10.09 -3.04
C LYS A 106 -12.13 -10.15 -4.57
N GLY A 107 -13.15 -10.85 -5.05
CA GLY A 107 -13.35 -11.26 -6.45
C GLY A 107 -13.19 -10.22 -7.57
N ASN A 108 -13.17 -8.92 -7.28
CA ASN A 108 -12.85 -7.85 -8.24
C ASN A 108 -11.62 -7.02 -7.81
N GLY A 109 -10.84 -7.53 -6.86
CA GLY A 109 -9.67 -6.84 -6.36
C GLY A 109 -8.52 -6.85 -7.35
N VAL A 110 -7.47 -6.11 -7.01
CA VAL A 110 -6.28 -5.96 -7.84
C VAL A 110 -5.02 -6.06 -7.00
N ILE A 111 -3.95 -6.59 -7.62
CA ILE A 111 -2.60 -6.60 -7.06
C ILE A 111 -1.74 -5.71 -7.93
N ILE A 112 -1.06 -4.75 -7.32
CA ILE A 112 -0.18 -3.79 -7.98
C ILE A 112 1.24 -4.04 -7.48
N VAL A 113 2.14 -4.35 -8.40
CA VAL A 113 3.56 -4.59 -8.14
C VAL A 113 4.43 -3.63 -8.95
N GLY A 114 5.73 -3.62 -8.71
CA GLY A 114 6.70 -2.86 -9.49
C GLY A 114 6.77 -3.33 -10.95
N ASP A 115 7.30 -2.49 -11.82
CA ASP A 115 7.39 -2.77 -13.26
C ASP A 115 8.21 -4.03 -13.58
N ASN A 116 9.28 -4.24 -12.83
CA ASN A 116 10.17 -5.40 -12.99
C ASN A 116 9.73 -6.63 -12.18
N GLU A 117 8.59 -6.55 -11.49
CA GLU A 117 8.05 -7.64 -10.71
C GLU A 117 6.92 -8.34 -11.48
N ASN A 118 7.18 -9.58 -11.88
CA ASN A 118 6.18 -10.42 -12.51
C ASN A 118 5.67 -11.45 -11.52
N ILE A 119 4.36 -11.56 -11.42
CA ILE A 119 3.72 -12.56 -10.57
C ILE A 119 3.01 -13.61 -11.42
N GLN A 120 3.04 -14.84 -10.93
CA GLN A 120 2.30 -15.95 -11.51
C GLN A 120 1.38 -16.52 -10.44
N ILE A 121 0.12 -16.15 -10.52
CA ILE A 121 -0.93 -16.65 -9.63
C ILE A 121 -2.02 -17.24 -10.52
N PRO A 122 -2.46 -18.49 -10.30
CA PRO A 122 -3.55 -19.08 -11.07
C PRO A 122 -4.81 -18.20 -11.05
N GLY A 123 -5.37 -17.93 -12.23
CA GLY A 123 -6.57 -17.11 -12.37
C GLY A 123 -6.34 -15.59 -12.40
N TRP A 124 -5.11 -15.12 -12.22
CA TRP A 124 -4.77 -13.71 -12.30
C TRP A 124 -4.08 -13.38 -13.61
N ASN A 125 -4.52 -12.30 -14.25
CA ASN A 125 -3.97 -11.85 -15.53
C ASN A 125 -3.43 -10.44 -15.40
N LYS A 126 -2.28 -10.20 -16.05
CA LYS A 126 -1.74 -8.85 -16.17
C LYS A 126 -2.67 -8.01 -17.04
N VAL A 127 -3.07 -6.85 -16.56
CA VAL A 127 -3.92 -5.92 -17.29
C VAL A 127 -3.12 -4.69 -17.72
N ASN A 128 -3.64 -3.95 -18.70
CA ASN A 128 -3.00 -2.71 -19.15
C ASN A 128 -2.96 -1.68 -18.02
N ALA A 129 -1.80 -1.12 -17.78
CA ALA A 129 -1.52 -0.21 -16.68
C ALA A 129 -0.58 0.91 -17.13
N PRO A 130 -0.48 2.03 -16.38
CA PRO A 130 0.54 3.05 -16.59
C PRO A 130 1.96 2.48 -16.52
N GLU A 131 2.92 3.23 -17.07
CA GLU A 131 4.34 2.91 -16.95
C GLU A 131 4.78 2.78 -15.49
N ASN A 132 5.81 1.99 -15.25
CA ASN A 132 6.43 1.74 -13.94
C ASN A 132 5.59 0.97 -12.91
N ILE A 133 4.48 0.39 -13.30
CA ILE A 133 3.71 -0.56 -12.47
C ILE A 133 3.17 -1.71 -13.30
N SER A 134 3.01 -2.86 -12.64
CA SER A 134 2.29 -4.00 -13.19
C SER A 134 1.03 -4.25 -12.35
N VAL A 135 -0.11 -4.38 -13.00
CA VAL A 135 -1.41 -4.60 -12.35
C VAL A 135 -1.96 -5.95 -12.78
N TYR A 136 -2.42 -6.71 -11.81
CA TYR A 136 -3.01 -8.03 -12.00
C TYR A 136 -4.44 -8.07 -11.45
N LYS A 137 -5.29 -8.76 -12.19
CA LYS A 137 -6.71 -8.94 -11.84
C LYS A 137 -7.19 -10.33 -12.23
#